data_a85ab8533c2571433f00c72da784715b
#
_entry.id   a85ab8533c2571433f00c72da784715b
#
_cell.length_a   1.000
_cell.length_b   1.000
_cell.length_c   1.000
_cell.angle_alpha   90.00
_cell.angle_beta   90.00
_cell.angle_gamma   90.00
#
_symmetry.space_group_name_H-M   'P 1'
#
loop_
_entity.id
_entity.type
_entity.pdbx_description
1 polymer ?
#
loop_
_entity_poly.entity_id
_entity_poly.type
_entity_poly.pdbx_seq_one_letter_code
_entity_poly.pdbx_strand_id
1 'polypeptide(L)'
;NRPLYHNLMQNDTYFTQYHEYFDLFLTGYFENGRFEEKLRQTEALIAPYVQNDPTAFCSYEDHRLAVDTLEQVCLLRAESIRGQLEGTIPSTLREQAEHPSVKVDASHIRLEELGDFDDLESAKERQNTALEAIPPTE
;
A
#
# COMPACT_ATOMS: atom_id res chain seq x y z
N ASN A 1 -12.58 16.04 7.90
CA ASN A 1 -12.80 16.21 9.33
C ASN A 1 -13.22 14.86 9.93
N ARG A 2 -12.54 14.41 11.00
CA ARG A 2 -12.82 13.16 11.74
C ARG A 2 -13.07 13.51 13.19
N PRO A 3 -14.30 13.95 13.55
CA PRO A 3 -14.58 14.57 14.85
C PRO A 3 -14.28 13.65 16.04
N LEU A 4 -14.56 12.34 15.92
CA LEU A 4 -14.24 11.39 16.99
C LEU A 4 -12.74 11.32 17.27
N TYR A 5 -11.93 11.12 16.22
CA TYR A 5 -10.47 11.08 16.33
C TYR A 5 -9.92 12.39 16.90
N HIS A 6 -10.36 13.53 16.36
CA HIS A 6 -9.91 14.83 16.81
C HIS A 6 -10.17 15.05 18.31
N ASN A 7 -11.40 14.73 18.78
CA ASN A 7 -11.77 14.90 20.19
C ASN A 7 -10.98 13.95 21.12
N LEU A 8 -10.73 12.71 20.68
CA LEU A 8 -9.93 11.76 21.48
C LEU A 8 -8.47 12.22 21.59
N MET A 9 -7.89 12.73 20.50
CA MET A 9 -6.49 13.18 20.47
C MET A 9 -6.24 14.50 21.22
N GLN A 10 -7.28 15.20 21.66
CA GLN A 10 -7.15 16.34 22.57
C GLN A 10 -6.92 15.92 24.03
N ASN A 11 -7.12 14.65 24.36
CA ASN A 11 -6.83 14.11 25.68
C ASN A 11 -5.41 13.55 25.71
N ASP A 12 -4.55 14.10 26.55
CA ASP A 12 -3.12 13.75 26.61
C ASP A 12 -2.89 12.26 26.89
N THR A 13 -3.74 11.62 27.71
CA THR A 13 -3.63 10.20 28.00
C THR A 13 -3.88 9.36 26.73
N TYR A 14 -4.94 9.66 25.99
CA TYR A 14 -5.24 8.92 24.75
C TYR A 14 -4.23 9.22 23.64
N PHE A 15 -3.76 10.46 23.56
CA PHE A 15 -2.70 10.83 22.63
C PHE A 15 -1.41 10.05 22.90
N THR A 16 -0.98 9.98 24.17
CA THR A 16 0.20 9.22 24.59
C THR A 16 0.04 7.72 24.26
N GLN A 17 -1.08 7.10 24.65
CA GLN A 17 -1.34 5.70 24.34
C GLN A 17 -1.37 5.42 22.84
N TYR A 18 -1.92 6.32 22.04
CA TYR A 18 -1.94 6.20 20.58
C TYR A 18 -0.52 6.15 20.00
N HIS A 19 0.36 7.04 20.48
CA HIS A 19 1.77 7.07 20.07
C HIS A 19 2.52 5.82 20.53
N GLU A 20 2.30 5.35 21.75
CA GLU A 20 2.90 4.11 22.28
C GLU A 20 2.50 2.89 21.43
N TYR A 21 1.23 2.78 21.03
CA TYR A 21 0.78 1.68 20.16
C TYR A 21 1.36 1.77 18.77
N PHE A 22 1.53 2.96 18.20
CA PHE A 22 2.23 3.12 16.93
C PHE A 22 3.69 2.74 17.01
N ASP A 23 4.38 3.15 18.07
CA ASP A 23 5.77 2.78 18.32
C ASP A 23 5.93 1.24 18.44
N LEU A 24 5.09 0.60 19.25
CA LEU A 24 5.06 -0.86 19.36
C LEU A 24 4.77 -1.56 18.03
N PHE A 25 3.88 -1.01 17.24
CA PHE A 25 3.54 -1.55 15.92
C PHE A 25 4.72 -1.43 14.95
N LEU A 26 5.36 -0.26 14.87
CA LEU A 26 6.52 -0.06 14.01
C LEU A 26 7.66 -1.01 14.40
N THR A 27 8.02 -1.01 15.68
CA THR A 27 9.12 -1.84 16.21
C THR A 27 8.82 -3.33 16.06
N GLY A 28 7.59 -3.74 16.36
CA GLY A 28 7.19 -5.15 16.40
C GLY A 28 6.81 -5.76 15.05
N TYR A 29 6.65 -4.94 14.00
CA TYR A 29 6.17 -5.43 12.71
C TYR A 29 6.99 -4.96 11.51
N PHE A 30 7.40 -3.69 11.47
CA PHE A 30 8.17 -3.14 10.35
C PHE A 30 9.68 -3.19 10.58
N GLU A 31 10.15 -2.63 11.70
CA GLU A 31 11.58 -2.44 11.94
C GLU A 31 12.33 -3.74 12.26
N ASN A 32 11.62 -4.79 12.62
CA ASN A 32 12.18 -6.13 12.85
C ASN A 32 12.11 -7.06 11.62
N GLY A 33 11.67 -6.56 10.45
CA GLY A 33 11.58 -7.32 9.21
C GLY A 33 10.39 -8.29 9.12
N ARG A 34 9.48 -8.30 10.11
CA ARG A 34 8.34 -9.22 10.11
C ARG A 34 7.32 -8.92 9.01
N PHE A 35 7.17 -7.64 8.63
CA PHE A 35 6.31 -7.25 7.52
C PHE A 35 6.80 -7.87 6.21
N GLU A 36 8.08 -7.69 5.87
CA GLU A 36 8.69 -8.21 4.65
C GLU A 36 8.61 -9.74 4.62
N GLU A 37 8.94 -10.40 5.73
CA GLU A 37 8.82 -11.85 5.86
C GLU A 37 7.38 -12.33 5.56
N LYS A 38 6.38 -11.69 6.16
CA LYS A 38 4.96 -12.04 5.97
C LYS A 38 4.49 -11.77 4.56
N LEU A 39 4.89 -10.64 3.97
CA LEU A 39 4.56 -10.31 2.59
C LEU A 39 5.10 -11.39 1.64
N ARG A 40 6.39 -11.76 1.76
CA ARG A 40 7.03 -12.77 0.91
C ARG A 40 6.46 -14.17 1.12
N GLN A 41 6.13 -14.54 2.35
CA GLN A 41 5.44 -15.81 2.65
C GLN A 41 4.06 -15.86 1.98
N THR A 42 3.30 -14.77 2.05
CA THR A 42 1.97 -14.68 1.45
C THR A 42 2.06 -14.70 -0.07
N GLU A 43 2.97 -13.92 -0.67
CA GLU A 43 3.23 -13.92 -2.11
C GLU A 43 3.55 -15.34 -2.60
N ALA A 44 4.53 -16.01 -1.97
CA ALA A 44 4.91 -17.38 -2.35
C ALA A 44 3.74 -18.38 -2.26
N LEU A 45 2.85 -18.19 -1.28
CA LEU A 45 1.68 -19.05 -1.12
C LEU A 45 0.65 -18.85 -2.25
N ILE A 46 0.40 -17.59 -2.66
CA ILE A 46 -0.64 -17.27 -3.65
C ILE A 46 -0.13 -17.27 -5.09
N ALA A 47 1.16 -17.11 -5.32
CA ALA A 47 1.78 -16.98 -6.66
C ALA A 47 1.32 -18.06 -7.67
N PRO A 48 1.28 -19.37 -7.34
CA PRO A 48 0.83 -20.39 -8.27
C PRO A 48 -0.63 -20.23 -8.70
N TYR A 49 -1.46 -19.69 -7.83
CA TYR A 49 -2.89 -19.45 -8.09
C TYR A 49 -3.06 -18.22 -8.98
N VAL A 50 -2.38 -17.13 -8.65
CA VAL A 50 -2.41 -15.89 -9.46
C VAL A 50 -1.88 -16.15 -10.88
N GLN A 51 -0.79 -16.90 -11.00
CA GLN A 51 -0.17 -17.22 -12.29
C GLN A 51 -1.09 -18.04 -13.21
N ASN A 52 -1.92 -18.91 -12.64
CA ASN A 52 -2.78 -19.84 -13.39
C ASN A 52 -4.27 -19.43 -13.34
N ASP A 53 -4.61 -18.24 -12.87
CA ASP A 53 -5.98 -17.77 -12.81
C ASP A 53 -6.47 -17.39 -14.22
N PRO A 54 -7.43 -18.15 -14.81
CA PRO A 54 -7.98 -17.83 -16.14
C PRO A 54 -8.85 -16.57 -16.14
N THR A 55 -9.18 -16.05 -14.96
CA THR A 55 -10.01 -14.84 -14.79
C THR A 55 -9.20 -13.62 -14.37
N ALA A 56 -7.85 -13.74 -14.34
CA ALA A 56 -6.98 -12.65 -13.97
C ALA A 56 -7.20 -11.41 -14.87
N PHE A 57 -7.29 -10.26 -14.25
CA PHE A 57 -7.44 -8.97 -14.92
C PHE A 57 -6.09 -8.27 -15.15
N CYS A 58 -5.00 -8.77 -14.61
CA CYS A 58 -3.64 -8.30 -14.83
C CYS A 58 -2.71 -9.47 -15.16
N SER A 59 -1.53 -9.18 -15.70
CA SER A 59 -0.51 -10.20 -15.90
C SER A 59 0.16 -10.60 -14.58
N TYR A 60 0.82 -11.76 -14.54
CA TYR A 60 1.59 -12.18 -13.36
C TYR A 60 2.79 -11.24 -13.09
N GLU A 61 3.37 -10.69 -14.14
CA GLU A 61 4.43 -9.69 -14.06
C GLU A 61 3.93 -8.40 -13.40
N ASP A 62 2.75 -7.91 -13.79
CA ASP A 62 2.12 -6.73 -13.17
C ASP A 62 1.80 -6.99 -11.70
N HIS A 63 1.28 -8.18 -11.38
CA HIS A 63 1.05 -8.57 -9.99
C HIS A 63 2.34 -8.54 -9.16
N ARG A 64 3.45 -9.08 -9.69
CA ARG A 64 4.73 -9.06 -8.99
C ARG A 64 5.25 -7.64 -8.79
N LEU A 65 5.17 -6.80 -9.83
CA LEU A 65 5.55 -5.40 -9.74
C LEU A 65 4.71 -4.66 -8.68
N ALA A 66 3.40 -4.91 -8.67
CA ALA A 66 2.51 -4.33 -7.66
C ALA A 66 2.87 -4.75 -6.22
N VAL A 67 3.25 -6.02 -6.00
CA VAL A 67 3.69 -6.51 -4.69
C VAL A 67 5.00 -5.84 -4.26
N ASP A 68 5.96 -5.70 -5.16
CA ASP A 68 7.24 -5.03 -4.88
C ASP A 68 7.03 -3.53 -4.58
N THR A 69 6.18 -2.87 -5.34
CA THR A 69 5.82 -1.46 -5.11
C THR A 69 5.06 -1.29 -3.79
N LEU A 70 4.12 -2.21 -3.46
CA LEU A 70 3.41 -2.20 -2.18
C LEU A 70 4.36 -2.32 -0.99
N GLU A 71 5.35 -3.22 -1.08
CA GLU A 71 6.38 -3.37 -0.04
C GLU A 71 7.09 -2.04 0.21
N GLN A 72 7.58 -1.41 -0.84
CA GLN A 72 8.28 -0.12 -0.75
C GLN A 72 7.40 0.99 -0.16
N VAL A 73 6.16 1.11 -0.63
CA VAL A 73 5.20 2.08 -0.09
C VAL A 73 4.97 1.88 1.40
N CYS A 74 4.80 0.63 1.85
CA CYS A 74 4.58 0.32 3.26
C CYS A 74 5.80 0.65 4.12
N LEU A 75 7.02 0.34 3.66
CA LEU A 75 8.26 0.64 4.38
C LEU A 75 8.50 2.15 4.48
N LEU A 76 8.33 2.91 3.38
CA LEU A 76 8.44 4.37 3.39
C LEU A 76 7.38 5.02 4.29
N ARG A 77 6.16 4.44 4.35
CA ARG A 77 5.13 4.89 5.31
C ARG A 77 5.55 4.65 6.75
N ALA A 78 6.14 3.49 7.05
CA ALA A 78 6.65 3.19 8.38
C ALA A 78 7.76 4.16 8.79
N GLU A 79 8.71 4.45 7.90
CA GLU A 79 9.76 5.46 8.10
C GLU A 79 9.17 6.85 8.36
N SER A 80 8.20 7.26 7.54
CA SER A 80 7.51 8.56 7.74
C SER A 80 6.80 8.64 9.09
N ILE A 81 6.13 7.57 9.54
CA ILE A 81 5.47 7.53 10.84
C ILE A 81 6.50 7.55 11.97
N ARG A 82 7.62 6.85 11.82
CA ARG A 82 8.73 6.88 12.78
C ARG A 82 9.24 8.32 12.96
N GLY A 83 9.52 9.01 11.87
CA GLY A 83 9.94 10.41 11.92
C GLY A 83 8.89 11.35 12.55
N GLN A 84 7.60 11.07 12.37
CA GLN A 84 6.53 11.83 13.03
C GLN A 84 6.48 11.56 14.53
N LEU A 85 6.67 10.33 14.98
CA LEU A 85 6.74 9.99 16.42
C LEU A 85 7.96 10.62 17.10
N GLU A 86 9.09 10.70 16.42
CA GLU A 86 10.32 11.32 16.90
C GLU A 86 10.35 12.85 16.76
N GLY A 87 9.35 13.43 16.08
CA GLY A 87 9.27 14.87 15.85
C GLY A 87 10.24 15.40 14.79
N THR A 88 10.90 14.53 14.04
CA THR A 88 11.79 14.92 12.91
C THR A 88 11.02 15.22 11.63
N ILE A 89 9.83 14.63 11.49
CA ILE A 89 8.87 14.91 10.41
C ILE A 89 7.60 15.50 11.05
N PRO A 90 7.08 16.64 10.55
CA PRO A 90 5.82 17.18 11.04
C PRO A 90 4.65 16.22 10.83
N SER A 91 3.72 16.16 11.78
CA SER A 91 2.56 15.27 11.72
C SER A 91 1.41 15.80 10.84
N THR A 92 1.43 17.07 10.45
CA THR A 92 0.39 17.68 9.63
C THR A 92 0.83 17.88 8.17
N LEU A 93 -0.11 17.67 7.24
CA LEU A 93 0.13 17.91 5.80
C LEU A 93 0.56 19.34 5.51
N ARG A 94 0.05 20.32 6.27
CA ARG A 94 0.38 21.72 6.13
C ARG A 94 1.86 21.96 6.44
N GLU A 95 2.31 21.54 7.61
CA GLU A 95 3.71 21.70 8.02
C GLU A 95 4.67 20.92 7.12
N GLN A 96 4.26 19.72 6.67
CA GLN A 96 5.04 18.96 5.68
C GLN A 96 5.13 19.66 4.32
N ALA A 97 4.13 20.44 3.93
CA ALA A 97 4.17 21.24 2.72
C ALA A 97 5.08 22.46 2.87
N GLU A 98 5.15 23.05 4.08
CA GLU A 98 6.05 24.16 4.42
C GLU A 98 7.52 23.71 4.52
N HIS A 99 7.75 22.42 4.87
CA HIS A 99 9.09 21.83 5.05
C HIS A 99 9.27 20.56 4.20
N PRO A 100 9.28 20.64 2.86
CA PRO A 100 9.30 19.44 2.00
C PRO A 100 10.59 18.61 2.14
N SER A 101 11.70 19.21 2.54
CA SER A 101 13.01 18.55 2.67
C SER A 101 13.12 17.55 3.83
N VAL A 102 12.19 17.60 4.80
CA VAL A 102 12.19 16.65 5.94
C VAL A 102 11.30 15.42 5.69
N LYS A 103 10.57 15.40 4.57
CA LYS A 103 9.77 14.24 4.20
C LYS A 103 10.64 13.10 3.69
N VAL A 104 10.16 11.88 3.87
CA VAL A 104 10.78 10.70 3.26
C VAL A 104 10.75 10.85 1.74
N ASP A 105 11.87 10.54 1.08
CA ASP A 105 11.96 10.58 -0.39
C ASP A 105 11.25 9.36 -0.99
N ALA A 106 10.11 9.60 -1.61
CA ALA A 106 9.31 8.62 -2.33
C ALA A 106 9.27 8.91 -3.85
N SER A 107 10.19 9.72 -4.37
CA SER A 107 10.21 10.17 -5.78
C SER A 107 10.38 9.03 -6.79
N HIS A 108 10.94 7.89 -6.33
CA HIS A 108 11.13 6.69 -7.14
C HIS A 108 9.90 5.77 -7.18
N ILE A 109 8.89 6.01 -6.34
CA ILE A 109 7.67 5.21 -6.29
C ILE A 109 6.71 5.64 -7.38
N ARG A 110 6.21 4.68 -8.11
CA ARG A 110 5.19 4.84 -9.15
C ARG A 110 3.90 4.16 -8.68
N LEU A 111 2.95 4.95 -8.19
CA LEU A 111 1.69 4.42 -7.63
C LEU A 111 0.83 3.70 -8.67
N GLU A 112 0.96 4.04 -9.94
CA GLU A 112 0.30 3.35 -11.06
C GLU A 112 0.72 1.87 -11.18
N GLU A 113 1.86 1.49 -10.63
CA GLU A 113 2.31 0.09 -10.58
C GLU A 113 1.49 -0.77 -9.61
N LEU A 114 0.74 -0.15 -8.69
CA LEU A 114 -0.18 -0.85 -7.79
C LEU A 114 -1.48 -1.30 -8.50
N GLY A 115 -1.70 -0.89 -9.75
CA GLY A 115 -2.91 -1.11 -10.52
C GLY A 115 -3.89 0.05 -10.45
N ASP A 116 -4.90 0.02 -11.33
CA ASP A 116 -5.96 1.01 -11.41
C ASP A 116 -7.34 0.33 -11.34
N PHE A 117 -8.36 1.04 -10.87
CA PHE A 117 -9.75 0.57 -10.91
C PHE A 117 -10.25 0.37 -12.34
N ASP A 118 -9.72 1.10 -13.30
CA ASP A 118 -10.04 0.98 -14.73
C ASP A 118 -9.49 -0.32 -15.34
N ASP A 119 -8.54 -0.99 -14.72
CA ASP A 119 -8.01 -2.29 -15.15
C ASP A 119 -9.10 -3.36 -15.20
N LEU A 120 -10.07 -3.30 -14.29
CA LEU A 120 -11.23 -4.21 -14.28
C LEU A 120 -12.16 -3.99 -15.48
N GLU A 121 -12.34 -2.75 -15.94
CA GLU A 121 -13.17 -2.44 -17.11
C GLU A 121 -12.45 -2.82 -18.40
N SER A 122 -11.17 -2.52 -18.54
CA SER A 122 -10.38 -2.91 -19.70
C SER A 122 -10.20 -4.43 -19.83
N ALA A 123 -10.19 -5.17 -18.71
CA ALA A 123 -10.19 -6.63 -18.71
C ALA A 123 -11.53 -7.19 -19.20
N LYS A 124 -12.67 -6.59 -18.79
CA LYS A 124 -14.01 -6.96 -19.29
C LYS A 124 -14.16 -6.68 -20.78
N GLU A 125 -13.66 -5.55 -21.26
CA GLU A 125 -13.66 -5.21 -22.70
C GLU A 125 -12.84 -6.22 -23.52
N ARG A 126 -11.67 -6.63 -23.06
CA ARG A 126 -10.84 -7.66 -23.69
C ARG A 126 -11.53 -9.02 -23.72
N GLN A 127 -12.22 -9.42 -22.64
CA GLN A 127 -13.00 -10.66 -22.60
C GLN A 127 -14.19 -10.61 -23.56
N ASN A 128 -14.92 -9.51 -23.63
CA ASN A 128 -16.05 -9.35 -24.55
C ASN A 128 -15.58 -9.40 -26.01
N THR A 129 -14.48 -8.73 -26.34
CA THR A 129 -13.89 -8.76 -27.69
C THR A 129 -13.43 -10.17 -28.08
N ALA A 130 -12.86 -10.93 -27.13
CA ALA A 130 -12.46 -12.31 -27.35
C ALA A 130 -13.66 -13.26 -27.57
N LEU A 131 -14.77 -13.03 -26.85
CA LEU A 131 -16.01 -13.80 -27.02
C LEU A 131 -16.71 -13.50 -28.35
N GLU A 132 -16.69 -12.25 -28.83
CA GLU A 132 -17.23 -11.84 -30.12
C GLU A 132 -16.41 -12.37 -31.31
N ALA A 133 -15.13 -12.67 -31.10
CA ALA A 133 -14.23 -13.23 -32.11
C ALA A 133 -14.38 -14.75 -32.35
N ILE A 134 -15.18 -15.44 -31.51
CA ILE A 134 -15.47 -16.88 -31.70
C ILE A 134 -16.54 -17.03 -32.81
N PRO A 135 -16.21 -17.63 -33.97
CA PRO A 135 -17.22 -17.84 -35.02
C PRO A 135 -18.30 -18.78 -34.49
N PRO A 136 -19.57 -18.56 -34.90
CA PRO A 136 -20.65 -19.46 -34.54
C PRO A 136 -20.33 -20.88 -35.02
N THR A 137 -20.36 -21.84 -34.09
CA THR A 137 -20.27 -23.26 -34.42
C THR A 137 -21.49 -23.67 -35.24
N GLU A 138 -21.27 -24.06 -36.50
CA GLU A 138 -22.29 -24.70 -37.33
C GLU A 138 -22.74 -26.06 -36.76
#